data_d0138e446a85d73e58991896b646f32c
#
_entry.id   d0138e446a85d73e58991896b646f32c
#
_cell.length_a   1.000
_cell.length_b   1.000
_cell.length_c   1.000
_cell.angle_alpha   90.00
_cell.angle_beta   90.00
_cell.angle_gamma   90.00
#
_symmetry.space_group_name_H-M   'P 1'
#
loop_
_entity.id
_entity.type
_entity.pdbx_description
1 polymer ?
#
loop_
_entity_poly.entity_id
_entity_poly.type
_entity_poly.pdbx_seq_one_letter_code
_entity_poly.pdbx_strand_id
1 'polypeptide(L)'
;MGAIGLMLGLQNQVAQNPFGDSSISWIMNILFYAVFVVFMFYGQRIQMMVMLREVEGSLHKLKYIKEEGRKTAVETVKEIGKPQADPAARIDRFLEYFTIGPQGLDPAGIVWKLEHILDVRDTRFKDEVKLMAPSADEIQANNLENTLEAAMALNYIYKIIRHFYLLGKKTYSLYVVMQIQMILPMVMKEAEAYASALKAFAFGQPIGDGAGALVAAKLMQGHETRKIAKDCVVATVPFEGRTAFVIKAEGPGGNVGKPGDAIKEVIDENNGNVATVVMIDAALKLEGEELGEVAEGVGAAIGGPGVDQYKIEESLVKYHIPINAVIIKEDVGDAVSPLRKEIFDSVENVIERVRQVVLERTKEGDKVIIAGIGNTIGIGQ
;
A
#
# COMPACT_ATOMS: atom_id res chain seq x y z
N MET A 1 28.57 -12.22 16.19
CA MET A 1 29.54 -13.34 16.23
C MET A 1 31.00 -12.90 16.14
N GLY A 2 31.35 -11.73 15.60
CA GLY A 2 32.73 -11.29 15.46
C GLY A 2 33.49 -10.95 16.75
N ALA A 3 32.84 -10.30 17.73
CA ALA A 3 33.50 -9.82 18.95
C ALA A 3 33.87 -10.95 19.94
N ILE A 4 33.06 -11.99 20.05
CA ILE A 4 33.31 -13.15 20.92
C ILE A 4 34.44 -14.00 20.36
N GLY A 5 34.54 -14.17 19.04
CA GLY A 5 35.62 -14.87 18.38
C GLY A 5 36.98 -14.16 18.54
N LEU A 6 36.98 -12.83 18.52
CA LEU A 6 38.19 -12.02 18.73
C LEU A 6 38.68 -12.11 20.19
N MET A 7 37.74 -12.11 21.16
CA MET A 7 38.08 -12.26 22.57
C MET A 7 38.63 -13.65 22.93
N LEU A 8 38.04 -14.72 22.36
CA LEU A 8 38.53 -16.07 22.55
C LEU A 8 39.91 -16.29 21.88
N GLY A 9 40.17 -15.64 20.73
CA GLY A 9 41.49 -15.65 20.07
C GLY A 9 42.58 -14.96 20.89
N LEU A 10 42.28 -13.85 21.55
CA LEU A 10 43.21 -13.15 22.43
C LEU A 10 43.50 -13.94 23.71
N GLN A 11 42.51 -14.65 24.26
CA GLN A 11 42.69 -15.50 25.45
C GLN A 11 43.67 -16.69 25.17
N ASN A 12 43.61 -17.29 23.98
CA ASN A 12 44.51 -18.38 23.61
C ASN A 12 45.95 -17.91 23.32
N GLN A 13 46.14 -16.66 22.85
CA GLN A 13 47.53 -16.13 22.67
C GLN A 13 48.19 -15.76 23.98
N VAL A 14 47.44 -15.30 24.99
CA VAL A 14 47.98 -14.98 26.35
C VAL A 14 48.36 -16.25 27.10
N ALA A 15 47.70 -17.39 26.86
CA ALA A 15 47.99 -18.67 27.52
C ALA A 15 49.25 -19.40 26.96
N GLN A 16 49.84 -18.93 25.86
CA GLN A 16 51.00 -19.61 25.20
C GLN A 16 52.37 -18.93 25.42
N ASN A 17 52.48 -17.89 26.27
CA ASN A 17 53.77 -17.26 26.56
C ASN A 17 54.25 -17.55 28.00
N PRO A 18 55.06 -18.60 28.25
CA PRO A 18 55.52 -18.96 29.59
C PRO A 18 56.68 -18.08 30.11
N PHE A 19 57.12 -17.04 29.39
CA PHE A 19 58.24 -16.17 29.75
C PHE A 19 57.93 -14.66 29.66
N GLY A 20 56.65 -14.26 29.89
CA GLY A 20 56.33 -12.85 30.02
C GLY A 20 56.30 -12.46 31.50
N ASP A 21 56.92 -11.32 31.83
CA ASP A 21 56.97 -10.70 33.16
C ASP A 21 55.64 -10.90 33.90
N SER A 22 55.65 -11.64 35.03
CA SER A 22 54.47 -12.07 35.78
C SER A 22 53.55 -10.89 36.21
N SER A 23 54.14 -9.72 36.33
CA SER A 23 53.47 -8.47 36.66
C SER A 23 52.64 -7.90 35.48
N ILE A 24 53.14 -8.03 34.23
CA ILE A 24 52.44 -7.54 33.06
C ILE A 24 51.24 -8.44 32.71
N SER A 25 51.40 -9.76 32.82
CA SER A 25 50.30 -10.71 32.59
C SER A 25 49.16 -10.56 33.60
N TRP A 26 49.50 -10.29 34.86
CA TRP A 26 48.50 -10.01 35.90
C TRP A 26 47.75 -8.70 35.68
N ILE A 27 48.42 -7.63 35.28
CA ILE A 27 47.80 -6.34 34.95
C ILE A 27 46.87 -6.50 33.75
N MET A 28 47.33 -7.22 32.67
CA MET A 28 46.53 -7.49 31.48
C MET A 28 45.26 -8.30 31.81
N ASN A 29 45.34 -9.29 32.70
CA ASN A 29 44.18 -10.05 33.14
C ASN A 29 43.19 -9.18 33.92
N ILE A 30 43.65 -8.32 34.84
CA ILE A 30 42.78 -7.39 35.57
C ILE A 30 42.12 -6.43 34.56
N LEU A 31 42.85 -5.86 33.63
CA LEU A 31 42.30 -4.97 32.60
C LEU A 31 41.23 -5.70 31.75
N PHE A 32 41.52 -6.94 31.33
CA PHE A 32 40.56 -7.77 30.64
C PHE A 32 39.26 -8.00 31.45
N TYR A 33 39.36 -8.40 32.71
CA TYR A 33 38.20 -8.59 33.56
C TYR A 33 37.47 -7.28 33.84
N ALA A 34 38.16 -6.18 34.01
CA ALA A 34 37.55 -4.87 34.15
C ALA A 34 36.76 -4.47 32.88
N VAL A 35 37.35 -4.63 31.72
CA VAL A 35 36.67 -4.39 30.44
C VAL A 35 35.47 -5.33 30.26
N PHE A 36 35.63 -6.61 30.58
CA PHE A 36 34.54 -7.58 30.53
C PHE A 36 33.38 -7.21 31.48
N VAL A 37 33.66 -6.81 32.71
CA VAL A 37 32.65 -6.35 33.69
C VAL A 37 31.96 -5.09 33.18
N VAL A 38 32.70 -4.11 32.67
CA VAL A 38 32.15 -2.90 32.04
C VAL A 38 31.23 -3.27 30.86
N PHE A 39 31.69 -4.16 30.00
CA PHE A 39 30.91 -4.61 28.86
C PHE A 39 29.63 -5.36 29.28
N MET A 40 29.73 -6.21 30.34
CA MET A 40 28.58 -6.93 30.88
C MET A 40 27.49 -5.98 31.45
N PHE A 41 27.87 -4.93 32.14
CA PHE A 41 26.93 -3.97 32.74
C PHE A 41 26.46 -2.87 31.78
N TYR A 42 27.31 -2.44 30.84
CA TYR A 42 27.01 -1.32 29.95
C TYR A 42 26.78 -1.75 28.49
N GLY A 43 27.06 -3.00 28.12
CA GLY A 43 26.96 -3.48 26.74
C GLY A 43 25.58 -3.26 26.13
N GLN A 44 24.53 -3.54 26.88
CA GLN A 44 23.14 -3.29 26.42
C GLN A 44 22.85 -1.80 26.22
N ARG A 45 23.40 -0.93 27.09
CA ARG A 45 23.22 0.52 26.95
C ARG A 45 23.95 1.07 25.75
N ILE A 46 25.18 0.57 25.50
CA ILE A 46 25.98 0.96 24.32
C ILE A 46 25.27 0.49 23.06
N GLN A 47 24.84 -0.77 23.00
CA GLN A 47 24.09 -1.31 21.89
C GLN A 47 22.85 -0.49 21.59
N MET A 48 22.03 -0.21 22.60
CA MET A 48 20.83 0.61 22.45
C MET A 48 21.16 2.01 21.94
N MET A 49 22.26 2.62 22.41
CA MET A 49 22.66 3.97 21.98
C MET A 49 23.07 3.99 20.50
N VAL A 50 23.76 2.95 20.03
CA VAL A 50 24.11 2.79 18.60
C VAL A 50 22.85 2.64 17.75
N MET A 51 21.95 1.75 18.16
CA MET A 51 20.68 1.54 17.47
C MET A 51 19.81 2.80 17.44
N LEU A 52 19.71 3.53 18.55
CA LEU A 52 18.97 4.80 18.59
C LEU A 52 19.56 5.86 17.64
N ARG A 53 20.88 5.92 17.48
CA ARG A 53 21.51 6.84 16.51
C ARG A 53 21.15 6.49 15.06
N GLU A 54 21.09 5.21 14.73
CA GLU A 54 20.68 4.75 13.40
C GLU A 54 19.21 5.11 13.13
N VAL A 55 18.32 4.83 14.09
CA VAL A 55 16.90 5.23 14.02
C VAL A 55 16.76 6.74 13.92
N GLU A 56 17.55 7.52 14.65
CA GLU A 56 17.55 8.99 14.60
C GLU A 56 17.95 9.51 13.24
N GLY A 57 18.95 8.90 12.60
CA GLY A 57 19.35 9.24 11.22
C GLY A 57 18.22 9.04 10.22
N SER A 58 17.54 7.90 10.29
CA SER A 58 16.37 7.60 9.45
C SER A 58 15.17 8.50 9.78
N LEU A 59 14.98 8.86 11.04
CA LEU A 59 13.93 9.80 11.45
C LEU A 59 14.15 11.20 10.88
N HIS A 60 15.40 11.66 10.79
CA HIS A 60 15.73 12.92 10.12
C HIS A 60 15.39 12.86 8.63
N LYS A 61 15.69 11.76 7.94
CA LYS A 61 15.32 11.56 6.54
C LYS A 61 13.79 11.51 6.36
N LEU A 62 13.07 10.79 7.21
CA LEU A 62 11.58 10.77 7.21
C LEU A 62 11.00 12.17 7.44
N LYS A 63 11.57 12.95 8.34
CA LYS A 63 11.15 14.34 8.56
C LYS A 63 11.31 15.19 7.30
N TYR A 64 12.44 15.06 6.61
CA TYR A 64 12.68 15.75 5.35
C TYR A 64 11.67 15.34 4.28
N ILE A 65 11.47 14.03 4.08
CA ILE A 65 10.50 13.49 3.11
C ILE A 65 9.09 14.00 3.40
N LYS A 66 8.66 13.98 4.66
CA LYS A 66 7.36 14.51 5.10
C LYS A 66 7.21 16.01 4.81
N GLU A 67 8.22 16.82 5.11
CA GLU A 67 8.15 18.27 4.85
C GLU A 67 8.14 18.60 3.35
N GLU A 68 8.92 17.89 2.55
CA GLU A 68 8.87 18.01 1.09
C GLU A 68 7.51 17.53 0.54
N GLY A 69 6.95 16.45 1.06
CA GLY A 69 5.61 15.97 0.69
C GLY A 69 4.53 17.02 1.00
N ARG A 70 4.56 17.60 2.19
CA ARG A 70 3.66 18.70 2.55
C ARG A 70 3.82 19.91 1.61
N LYS A 71 5.05 20.28 1.29
CA LYS A 71 5.36 21.39 0.39
C LYS A 71 4.81 21.12 -1.01
N THR A 72 5.07 19.95 -1.56
CA THR A 72 4.53 19.52 -2.86
C THR A 72 3.01 19.59 -2.87
N ALA A 73 2.32 19.06 -1.84
CA ALA A 73 0.87 19.15 -1.73
C ALA A 73 0.35 20.59 -1.72
N VAL A 74 1.00 21.50 -0.97
CA VAL A 74 0.62 22.93 -0.94
C VAL A 74 0.83 23.59 -2.31
N GLU A 75 1.95 23.33 -2.98
CA GLU A 75 2.27 23.89 -4.29
C GLU A 75 1.29 23.38 -5.35
N THR A 76 1.01 22.08 -5.38
CA THR A 76 0.05 21.46 -6.31
C THR A 76 -1.36 22.03 -6.12
N VAL A 77 -1.83 22.15 -4.88
CA VAL A 77 -3.14 22.75 -4.59
C VAL A 77 -3.20 24.22 -5.04
N LYS A 78 -2.12 24.99 -4.87
CA LYS A 78 -2.05 26.39 -5.34
C LYS A 78 -2.07 26.48 -6.87
N GLU A 79 -1.33 25.62 -7.53
CA GLU A 79 -1.21 25.62 -9.00
C GLU A 79 -2.52 25.21 -9.69
N ILE A 80 -3.10 24.08 -9.28
CA ILE A 80 -4.31 23.52 -9.89
C ILE A 80 -5.58 24.20 -9.35
N GLY A 81 -5.67 24.34 -8.04
CA GLY A 81 -6.87 24.80 -7.37
C GLY A 81 -7.09 26.30 -7.38
N LYS A 82 -6.04 27.10 -7.56
CA LYS A 82 -6.05 28.57 -7.54
C LYS A 82 -6.90 29.15 -6.41
N PRO A 83 -6.66 28.76 -5.15
CA PRO A 83 -7.44 29.20 -4.01
C PRO A 83 -7.33 30.70 -3.78
N GLN A 84 -8.38 31.36 -3.26
CA GLN A 84 -8.35 32.79 -2.93
C GLN A 84 -7.49 33.10 -1.71
N ALA A 85 -7.34 32.15 -0.80
CA ALA A 85 -6.51 32.25 0.42
C ALA A 85 -5.44 31.16 0.45
N ASP A 86 -4.39 31.36 1.24
CA ASP A 86 -3.34 30.35 1.38
C ASP A 86 -3.89 29.03 1.95
N PRO A 87 -3.80 27.91 1.23
CA PRO A 87 -4.37 26.62 1.66
C PRO A 87 -3.52 25.93 2.74
N ALA A 88 -2.31 26.40 3.04
CA ALA A 88 -1.35 25.70 3.90
C ALA A 88 -1.93 25.29 5.27
N ALA A 89 -2.60 26.20 5.98
CA ALA A 89 -3.19 25.90 7.29
C ALA A 89 -4.33 24.86 7.21
N ARG A 90 -5.05 24.81 6.07
CA ARG A 90 -6.10 23.82 5.84
C ARG A 90 -5.51 22.47 5.50
N ILE A 91 -4.47 22.44 4.69
CA ILE A 91 -3.71 21.22 4.39
C ILE A 91 -3.11 20.66 5.69
N ASP A 92 -2.50 21.49 6.55
CA ASP A 92 -1.96 21.02 7.83
C ASP A 92 -3.02 20.31 8.69
N ARG A 93 -4.25 20.82 8.71
CA ARG A 93 -5.36 20.14 9.40
C ARG A 93 -5.78 18.85 8.71
N PHE A 94 -5.77 18.81 7.38
CA PHE A 94 -6.07 17.61 6.61
C PHE A 94 -5.05 16.50 6.88
N LEU A 95 -3.74 16.83 6.96
CA LEU A 95 -2.68 15.88 7.26
C LEU A 95 -2.77 15.25 8.67
N GLU A 96 -3.55 15.85 9.56
CA GLU A 96 -3.81 15.36 10.93
C GLU A 96 -5.15 14.62 11.04
N TYR A 97 -5.90 14.46 9.94
CA TYR A 97 -7.20 13.80 9.95
C TYR A 97 -7.07 12.32 10.32
N PHE A 98 -8.01 11.80 11.07
CA PHE A 98 -8.06 10.39 11.45
C PHE A 98 -9.48 9.86 11.39
N THR A 99 -9.63 8.55 11.20
CA THR A 99 -10.91 7.85 11.15
C THR A 99 -10.99 6.89 12.33
N ILE A 100 -12.09 6.92 13.08
CA ILE A 100 -12.35 5.97 14.17
C ILE A 100 -13.20 4.84 13.60
N GLY A 101 -12.67 3.63 13.63
CA GLY A 101 -13.37 2.43 13.20
C GLY A 101 -14.62 2.15 14.05
N PRO A 102 -15.60 1.38 13.52
CA PRO A 102 -16.81 1.03 14.25
C PRO A 102 -16.52 0.09 15.41
N GLN A 103 -17.41 0.09 16.41
CA GLN A 103 -17.31 -0.85 17.53
C GLN A 103 -17.64 -2.27 17.10
N GLY A 104 -16.71 -3.20 17.38
CA GLY A 104 -16.74 -4.61 16.93
C GLY A 104 -17.68 -5.54 17.73
N LEU A 105 -18.51 -5.02 18.65
CA LEU A 105 -19.41 -5.83 19.48
C LEU A 105 -20.65 -6.36 18.75
N ASP A 106 -20.89 -5.88 17.52
CA ASP A 106 -21.99 -6.32 16.66
C ASP A 106 -21.42 -6.93 15.37
N PRO A 107 -21.08 -8.22 15.35
CA PRO A 107 -20.48 -8.86 14.18
C PRO A 107 -21.39 -8.83 12.93
N ALA A 108 -22.72 -8.88 13.11
CA ALA A 108 -23.67 -8.90 12.01
C ALA A 108 -23.81 -7.52 11.31
N GLY A 109 -23.60 -6.44 12.04
CA GLY A 109 -23.79 -5.08 11.52
C GLY A 109 -22.47 -4.32 11.25
N ILE A 110 -21.33 -4.90 11.54
CA ILE A 110 -20.04 -4.19 11.51
C ILE A 110 -19.65 -3.72 10.11
N VAL A 111 -19.96 -4.49 9.07
CA VAL A 111 -19.62 -4.16 7.67
C VAL A 111 -20.34 -2.90 7.25
N TRP A 112 -21.65 -2.81 7.49
CA TRP A 112 -22.47 -1.63 7.14
C TRP A 112 -22.11 -0.38 7.93
N LYS A 113 -21.70 -0.54 9.20
CA LYS A 113 -21.18 0.55 10.01
C LYS A 113 -19.84 1.05 9.50
N LEU A 114 -18.98 0.12 9.10
CA LEU A 114 -17.67 0.45 8.51
C LEU A 114 -17.86 1.16 7.17
N GLU A 115 -18.72 0.64 6.30
CA GLU A 115 -19.05 1.28 5.03
C GLU A 115 -19.53 2.71 5.22
N HIS A 116 -20.48 2.92 6.15
CA HIS A 116 -20.98 4.27 6.43
C HIS A 116 -19.88 5.24 6.86
N ILE A 117 -18.96 4.78 7.74
CA ILE A 117 -17.83 5.61 8.19
C ILE A 117 -16.89 5.94 7.03
N LEU A 118 -16.62 4.98 6.15
CA LEU A 118 -15.78 5.19 4.96
C LEU A 118 -16.44 6.19 3.99
N ASP A 119 -17.74 6.05 3.73
CA ASP A 119 -18.48 6.98 2.87
C ASP A 119 -18.49 8.42 3.43
N VAL A 120 -18.64 8.56 4.75
CA VAL A 120 -18.54 9.86 5.43
C VAL A 120 -17.13 10.44 5.28
N ARG A 121 -16.07 9.62 5.44
CA ARG A 121 -14.69 10.04 5.24
C ARG A 121 -14.47 10.52 3.81
N ASP A 122 -14.83 9.73 2.82
CA ASP A 122 -14.62 10.03 1.40
C ASP A 122 -15.37 11.31 0.98
N THR A 123 -16.62 11.44 1.42
CA THR A 123 -17.41 12.67 1.19
C THR A 123 -16.72 13.88 1.80
N ARG A 124 -16.23 13.74 3.04
CA ARG A 124 -15.52 14.81 3.74
C ARG A 124 -14.22 15.19 3.02
N PHE A 125 -13.48 14.22 2.50
CA PHE A 125 -12.23 14.47 1.77
C PHE A 125 -12.50 15.20 0.46
N LYS A 126 -13.48 14.75 -0.31
CA LYS A 126 -13.92 15.44 -1.55
C LYS A 126 -14.35 16.89 -1.28
N ASP A 127 -15.09 17.12 -0.19
CA ASP A 127 -15.50 18.48 0.19
C ASP A 127 -14.32 19.37 0.60
N GLU A 128 -13.37 18.83 1.37
CA GLU A 128 -12.15 19.57 1.75
C GLU A 128 -11.31 19.92 0.51
N VAL A 129 -11.16 19.00 -0.45
CA VAL A 129 -10.44 19.24 -1.71
C VAL A 129 -11.13 20.35 -2.50
N LYS A 130 -12.46 20.31 -2.68
CA LYS A 130 -13.23 21.35 -3.38
C LYS A 130 -13.05 22.74 -2.75
N LEU A 131 -12.99 22.79 -1.42
CA LEU A 131 -12.78 24.04 -0.69
C LEU A 131 -11.34 24.57 -0.82
N MET A 132 -10.36 23.68 -0.95
CA MET A 132 -8.95 24.05 -1.14
C MET A 132 -8.60 24.33 -2.61
N ALA A 133 -9.32 23.69 -3.53
CA ALA A 133 -9.05 23.74 -4.97
C ALA A 133 -10.32 24.07 -5.78
N PRO A 134 -10.92 25.27 -5.63
CA PRO A 134 -12.19 25.61 -6.25
C PRO A 134 -12.16 25.68 -7.78
N SER A 135 -11.00 25.80 -8.40
CA SER A 135 -10.82 25.85 -9.86
C SER A 135 -10.53 24.48 -10.48
N ALA A 136 -10.33 23.44 -9.66
CA ALA A 136 -10.04 22.10 -10.13
C ALA A 136 -11.29 21.47 -10.76
N ASP A 137 -11.13 20.81 -11.90
CA ASP A 137 -12.15 19.92 -12.45
C ASP A 137 -12.25 18.61 -11.63
N GLU A 138 -13.18 17.73 -11.97
CA GLU A 138 -13.41 16.50 -11.22
C GLU A 138 -12.20 15.54 -11.24
N ILE A 139 -11.51 15.41 -12.38
CA ILE A 139 -10.30 14.60 -12.53
C ILE A 139 -9.18 15.17 -11.66
N GLN A 140 -8.97 16.48 -11.77
CA GLN A 140 -7.96 17.18 -10.97
C GLN A 140 -8.26 17.10 -9.46
N ALA A 141 -9.53 17.20 -9.06
CA ALA A 141 -9.95 17.08 -7.68
C ALA A 141 -9.63 15.68 -7.11
N ASN A 142 -9.93 14.60 -7.86
CA ASN A 142 -9.60 13.24 -7.47
C ASN A 142 -8.07 13.04 -7.37
N ASN A 143 -7.30 13.58 -8.30
CA ASN A 143 -5.85 13.51 -8.27
C ASN A 143 -5.24 14.30 -7.09
N LEU A 144 -5.83 15.44 -6.75
CA LEU A 144 -5.46 16.21 -5.56
C LEU A 144 -5.79 15.48 -4.26
N GLU A 145 -6.92 14.78 -4.21
CA GLU A 145 -7.27 13.94 -3.06
C GLU A 145 -6.20 12.87 -2.82
N ASN A 146 -5.81 12.11 -3.87
CA ASN A 146 -4.72 11.13 -3.78
C ASN A 146 -3.39 11.78 -3.36
N THR A 147 -3.06 12.97 -3.88
CA THR A 147 -1.85 13.71 -3.49
C THR A 147 -1.86 14.06 -2.00
N LEU A 148 -2.99 14.55 -1.49
CA LEU A 148 -3.15 14.91 -0.07
C LEU A 148 -3.13 13.67 0.84
N GLU A 149 -3.71 12.55 0.41
CA GLU A 149 -3.66 11.28 1.13
C GLU A 149 -2.22 10.72 1.21
N ALA A 150 -1.45 10.80 0.12
CA ALA A 150 -0.03 10.42 0.15
C ALA A 150 0.78 11.29 1.12
N ALA A 151 0.54 12.61 1.13
CA ALA A 151 1.19 13.51 2.08
C ALA A 151 0.76 13.22 3.53
N MET A 152 -0.52 12.84 3.76
CA MET A 152 -1.03 12.41 5.05
C MET A 152 -0.36 11.11 5.51
N ALA A 153 -0.17 10.13 4.62
CA ALA A 153 0.54 8.89 4.91
C ALA A 153 1.99 9.17 5.37
N LEU A 154 2.71 10.03 4.67
CA LEU A 154 4.06 10.46 5.06
C LEU A 154 4.10 11.12 6.44
N ASN A 155 3.12 11.98 6.76
CA ASN A 155 2.99 12.58 8.07
C ASN A 155 2.76 11.53 9.16
N TYR A 156 1.91 10.54 8.88
CA TYR A 156 1.57 9.46 9.80
C TYR A 156 2.77 8.53 10.05
N ILE A 157 3.47 8.10 9.00
CA ILE A 157 4.70 7.29 9.09
C ILE A 157 5.74 7.99 9.98
N TYR A 158 6.02 9.26 9.72
CA TYR A 158 6.96 10.04 10.55
C TYR A 158 6.53 10.08 12.02
N LYS A 159 5.24 10.31 12.30
CA LYS A 159 4.72 10.41 13.68
C LYS A 159 4.85 9.08 14.43
N ILE A 160 4.56 7.95 13.78
CA ILE A 160 4.68 6.62 14.38
C ILE A 160 6.15 6.31 14.71
N ILE A 161 7.06 6.46 13.76
CA ILE A 161 8.49 6.17 13.99
C ILE A 161 9.06 7.09 15.08
N ARG A 162 8.69 8.38 15.04
CA ARG A 162 9.07 9.33 16.11
C ARG A 162 8.52 8.93 17.46
N HIS A 163 7.28 8.47 17.55
CA HIS A 163 6.67 8.01 18.80
C HIS A 163 7.48 6.87 19.41
N PHE A 164 7.73 5.81 18.65
CA PHE A 164 8.46 4.65 19.15
C PHE A 164 9.94 4.97 19.46
N TYR A 165 10.59 5.84 18.67
CA TYR A 165 11.93 6.35 18.98
C TYR A 165 11.95 7.04 20.34
N LEU A 166 11.01 7.96 20.61
CA LEU A 166 10.93 8.67 21.89
C LEU A 166 10.56 7.72 23.03
N LEU A 167 9.69 6.74 22.79
CA LEU A 167 9.33 5.72 23.78
C LEU A 167 10.56 4.87 24.14
N GLY A 168 11.29 4.35 23.15
CA GLY A 168 12.51 3.59 23.36
C GLY A 168 13.57 4.40 24.15
N LYS A 169 13.76 5.67 23.78
CA LYS A 169 14.67 6.59 24.47
C LYS A 169 14.25 6.86 25.91
N LYS A 170 12.95 7.03 26.18
CA LYS A 170 12.41 7.31 27.53
C LYS A 170 12.44 6.09 28.43
N THR A 171 12.08 4.94 27.91
CA THR A 171 11.96 3.69 28.72
C THR A 171 13.26 2.89 28.80
N TYR A 172 14.27 3.25 28.03
CA TYR A 172 15.49 2.47 27.85
C TYR A 172 15.22 1.01 27.46
N SER A 173 14.11 0.76 26.73
CA SER A 173 13.71 -0.57 26.28
C SER A 173 14.45 -0.96 25.01
N LEU A 174 15.44 -1.84 25.14
CA LEU A 174 16.15 -2.43 24.01
C LEU A 174 15.17 -3.12 23.02
N TYR A 175 14.15 -3.80 23.56
CA TYR A 175 13.14 -4.50 22.76
C TYR A 175 12.39 -3.55 21.81
N VAL A 176 11.92 -2.40 22.30
CA VAL A 176 11.24 -1.39 21.48
C VAL A 176 12.16 -0.87 20.37
N VAL A 177 13.44 -0.60 20.70
CA VAL A 177 14.40 -0.07 19.72
C VAL A 177 14.75 -1.12 18.67
N MET A 178 14.91 -2.40 19.05
CA MET A 178 15.13 -3.50 18.12
C MET A 178 13.96 -3.68 17.14
N GLN A 179 12.72 -3.62 17.62
CA GLN A 179 11.54 -3.73 16.77
C GLN A 179 11.49 -2.62 15.72
N ILE A 180 11.78 -1.36 16.11
CA ILE A 180 11.81 -0.25 15.16
C ILE A 180 12.90 -0.50 14.12
N GLN A 181 14.13 -0.84 14.59
CA GLN A 181 15.26 -1.06 13.68
C GLN A 181 14.95 -2.16 12.65
N MET A 182 14.26 -3.21 13.06
CA MET A 182 13.89 -4.33 12.19
C MET A 182 12.92 -3.89 11.06
N ILE A 183 11.94 -3.05 11.36
CA ILE A 183 10.94 -2.59 10.36
C ILE A 183 11.40 -1.36 9.56
N LEU A 184 12.41 -0.65 10.05
CA LEU A 184 12.83 0.65 9.52
C LEU A 184 13.19 0.64 8.03
N PRO A 185 13.92 -0.37 7.48
CA PRO A 185 14.22 -0.42 6.05
C PRO A 185 12.96 -0.48 5.19
N MET A 186 11.96 -1.28 5.58
CA MET A 186 10.68 -1.39 4.89
C MET A 186 9.90 -0.07 4.95
N VAL A 187 9.81 0.54 6.13
CA VAL A 187 9.12 1.84 6.32
C VAL A 187 9.80 2.96 5.53
N MET A 188 11.12 2.96 5.43
CA MET A 188 11.86 3.93 4.61
C MET A 188 11.55 3.78 3.13
N LYS A 189 11.50 2.54 2.63
CA LYS A 189 11.14 2.23 1.26
C LYS A 189 9.71 2.68 0.95
N GLU A 190 8.77 2.43 1.84
CA GLU A 190 7.38 2.89 1.72
C GLU A 190 7.28 4.41 1.72
N ALA A 191 7.99 5.12 2.59
CA ALA A 191 8.01 6.57 2.61
C ALA A 191 8.60 7.19 1.32
N GLU A 192 9.64 6.58 0.76
CA GLU A 192 10.22 6.99 -0.53
C GLU A 192 9.23 6.76 -1.68
N ALA A 193 8.47 5.67 -1.64
CA ALA A 193 7.41 5.38 -2.61
C ALA A 193 6.29 6.43 -2.56
N TYR A 194 5.75 6.76 -1.39
CA TYR A 194 4.76 7.85 -1.24
C TYR A 194 5.31 9.20 -1.69
N ALA A 195 6.58 9.50 -1.43
CA ALA A 195 7.21 10.73 -1.92
C ALA A 195 7.27 10.79 -3.46
N SER A 196 7.54 9.66 -4.11
CA SER A 196 7.47 9.49 -5.57
C SER A 196 6.04 9.63 -6.09
N ALA A 197 5.09 9.02 -5.40
CA ALA A 197 3.66 9.05 -5.73
C ALA A 197 3.06 10.46 -5.77
N LEU A 198 3.49 11.36 -4.90
CA LEU A 198 2.98 12.74 -4.86
C LEU A 198 3.00 13.43 -6.23
N LYS A 199 4.11 13.26 -6.98
CA LYS A 199 4.22 13.84 -8.33
C LYS A 199 3.38 13.07 -9.34
N ALA A 200 3.34 11.74 -9.26
CA ALA A 200 2.52 10.92 -10.13
C ALA A 200 1.03 11.29 -9.98
N PHE A 201 0.54 11.42 -8.75
CA PHE A 201 -0.82 11.84 -8.48
C PHE A 201 -1.10 13.26 -8.99
N ALA A 202 -0.22 14.22 -8.68
CA ALA A 202 -0.37 15.60 -9.13
C ALA A 202 -0.53 15.73 -10.65
N PHE A 203 0.20 14.93 -11.43
CA PHE A 203 0.19 14.95 -12.89
C PHE A 203 -0.71 13.88 -13.53
N GLY A 204 -1.48 13.12 -12.76
CA GLY A 204 -2.37 12.07 -13.27
C GLY A 204 -1.61 10.95 -13.98
N GLN A 205 -0.44 10.56 -13.49
CA GLN A 205 0.33 9.44 -14.04
C GLN A 205 -0.15 8.11 -13.47
N PRO A 206 -0.30 7.06 -14.29
CA PRO A 206 -0.65 5.72 -13.79
C PRO A 206 0.36 5.21 -12.75
N ILE A 207 -0.16 4.47 -11.78
CA ILE A 207 0.62 3.82 -10.71
C ILE A 207 0.45 2.30 -10.79
N GLY A 208 1.31 1.55 -10.08
CA GLY A 208 1.28 0.09 -10.09
C GLY A 208 -0.05 -0.49 -9.66
N ASP A 209 -0.66 0.03 -8.59
CA ASP A 209 -1.99 -0.38 -8.10
C ASP A 209 -3.09 -0.32 -9.18
N GLY A 210 -2.89 0.48 -10.23
CA GLY A 210 -3.80 0.56 -11.39
C GLY A 210 -3.69 -0.61 -12.36
N ALA A 211 -2.84 -1.60 -12.15
CA ALA A 211 -2.58 -2.67 -13.11
C ALA A 211 -3.85 -3.46 -13.49
N GLY A 212 -4.67 -3.84 -12.50
CA GLY A 212 -5.94 -4.53 -12.76
C GLY A 212 -6.94 -3.66 -13.54
N ALA A 213 -7.05 -2.39 -13.16
CA ALA A 213 -7.89 -1.43 -13.88
C ALA A 213 -7.41 -1.18 -15.32
N LEU A 214 -6.08 -1.22 -15.56
CA LEU A 214 -5.50 -1.10 -16.90
C LEU A 214 -5.86 -2.29 -17.80
N VAL A 215 -5.84 -3.52 -17.26
CA VAL A 215 -6.30 -4.72 -17.97
C VAL A 215 -7.76 -4.57 -18.38
N ALA A 216 -8.63 -4.17 -17.44
CA ALA A 216 -10.05 -3.95 -17.74
C ALA A 216 -10.24 -2.84 -18.78
N ALA A 217 -9.54 -1.71 -18.67
CA ALA A 217 -9.60 -0.63 -19.67
C ALA A 217 -9.22 -1.11 -21.06
N LYS A 218 -8.20 -1.98 -21.17
CA LYS A 218 -7.79 -2.56 -22.45
C LYS A 218 -8.84 -3.50 -23.03
N LEU A 219 -9.51 -4.29 -22.20
CA LEU A 219 -10.62 -5.15 -22.64
C LEU A 219 -11.87 -4.34 -23.03
N MET A 220 -12.10 -3.18 -22.41
CA MET A 220 -13.22 -2.28 -22.73
C MET A 220 -12.99 -1.45 -23.99
N GLN A 221 -11.77 -1.34 -24.48
CA GLN A 221 -11.42 -0.45 -25.56
C GLN A 221 -12.29 -0.67 -26.80
N GLY A 222 -12.94 0.39 -27.29
CA GLY A 222 -13.83 0.34 -28.43
C GLY A 222 -15.25 -0.11 -28.13
N HIS A 223 -15.59 -0.37 -26.87
CA HIS A 223 -16.94 -0.72 -26.42
C HIS A 223 -17.55 0.44 -25.63
N GLU A 224 -18.88 0.57 -25.72
CA GLU A 224 -19.64 1.57 -24.96
C GLU A 224 -19.63 1.23 -23.47
N THR A 225 -19.34 2.23 -22.64
CA THR A 225 -19.33 2.10 -21.19
C THR A 225 -20.53 2.79 -20.57
N ARG A 226 -21.07 2.23 -19.48
CA ARG A 226 -22.11 2.87 -18.65
C ARG A 226 -21.73 2.86 -17.18
N LYS A 227 -22.21 3.85 -16.44
CA LYS A 227 -22.08 3.84 -14.97
C LYS A 227 -22.96 2.73 -14.39
N ILE A 228 -22.40 1.95 -13.46
CA ILE A 228 -23.07 0.81 -12.84
C ILE A 228 -23.18 0.97 -11.32
N ALA A 229 -22.21 1.61 -10.70
CA ALA A 229 -22.18 1.93 -9.28
C ALA A 229 -21.43 3.26 -9.06
N LYS A 230 -21.33 3.71 -7.82
CA LYS A 230 -20.58 4.92 -7.48
C LYS A 230 -19.13 4.79 -7.94
N ASP A 231 -18.72 5.73 -8.80
CA ASP A 231 -17.36 5.81 -9.37
C ASP A 231 -16.91 4.49 -10.06
N CYS A 232 -17.87 3.70 -10.62
CA CYS A 232 -17.60 2.47 -11.38
C CYS A 232 -18.34 2.45 -12.72
N VAL A 233 -17.69 1.89 -13.72
CA VAL A 233 -18.22 1.69 -15.08
C VAL A 233 -18.18 0.22 -15.49
N VAL A 234 -19.10 -0.16 -16.38
CA VAL A 234 -19.17 -1.48 -16.99
C VAL A 234 -19.30 -1.36 -18.51
N ALA A 235 -18.62 -2.23 -19.23
CA ALA A 235 -18.81 -2.45 -20.67
C ALA A 235 -19.27 -3.89 -20.92
N THR A 236 -20.12 -4.09 -21.94
CA THR A 236 -20.46 -5.42 -22.43
C THR A 236 -19.57 -5.75 -23.62
N VAL A 237 -18.72 -6.75 -23.46
CA VAL A 237 -17.66 -7.11 -24.42
C VAL A 237 -17.85 -8.54 -24.89
N PRO A 238 -17.88 -8.82 -26.21
CA PRO A 238 -17.74 -10.18 -26.71
C PRO A 238 -16.35 -10.73 -26.38
N PHE A 239 -16.28 -11.83 -25.63
CA PHE A 239 -15.03 -12.39 -25.16
C PHE A 239 -15.03 -13.91 -25.32
N GLU A 240 -14.24 -14.44 -26.25
CA GLU A 240 -14.10 -15.88 -26.53
C GLU A 240 -15.44 -16.62 -26.71
N GLY A 241 -16.40 -16.04 -27.43
CA GLY A 241 -17.74 -16.60 -27.62
C GLY A 241 -18.68 -16.50 -26.40
N ARG A 242 -18.26 -15.76 -25.38
CA ARG A 242 -19.03 -15.43 -24.15
C ARG A 242 -19.42 -13.96 -24.17
N THR A 243 -20.36 -13.59 -23.32
CA THR A 243 -20.66 -12.19 -23.03
C THR A 243 -19.97 -11.79 -21.75
N ALA A 244 -18.90 -10.99 -21.84
CA ALA A 244 -18.19 -10.47 -20.68
C ALA A 244 -18.71 -9.10 -20.25
N PHE A 245 -19.08 -8.95 -18.98
CA PHE A 245 -19.29 -7.67 -18.31
C PHE A 245 -17.98 -7.23 -17.67
N VAL A 246 -17.27 -6.33 -18.35
CA VAL A 246 -15.98 -5.84 -17.87
C VAL A 246 -16.23 -4.62 -16.97
N ILE A 247 -15.75 -4.68 -15.74
CA ILE A 247 -15.97 -3.66 -14.70
C ILE A 247 -14.64 -3.07 -14.26
N LYS A 248 -14.59 -1.76 -14.05
CA LYS A 248 -13.50 -1.06 -13.37
C LYS A 248 -13.99 0.25 -12.74
N ALA A 249 -13.17 0.85 -11.89
CA ALA A 249 -13.44 2.20 -11.43
C ALA A 249 -13.38 3.22 -12.59
N GLU A 250 -14.14 4.31 -12.47
CA GLU A 250 -14.19 5.39 -13.47
C GLU A 250 -12.88 6.17 -13.46
N GLY A 251 -12.22 6.32 -14.62
CA GLY A 251 -11.00 7.09 -14.81
C GLY A 251 -11.19 8.21 -15.85
N PRO A 252 -10.18 9.01 -16.15
CA PRO A 252 -8.76 8.90 -15.73
C PRO A 252 -8.41 9.60 -14.42
N GLY A 253 -9.35 10.08 -13.64
CA GLY A 253 -9.11 10.54 -12.27
C GLY A 253 -8.75 9.38 -11.35
N GLY A 254 -8.01 9.67 -10.26
CA GLY A 254 -7.62 8.66 -9.27
C GLY A 254 -8.80 8.18 -8.44
N ASN A 255 -9.44 7.09 -8.87
CA ASN A 255 -10.57 6.45 -8.23
C ASN A 255 -10.31 4.96 -8.01
N VAL A 256 -10.87 4.41 -6.95
CA VAL A 256 -10.97 2.95 -6.73
C VAL A 256 -12.41 2.45 -6.85
N GLY A 257 -13.38 3.36 -6.82
CA GLY A 257 -14.81 3.09 -6.95
C GLY A 257 -15.38 2.17 -5.87
N LYS A 258 -16.56 1.60 -6.16
CA LYS A 258 -17.21 0.56 -5.35
C LYS A 258 -17.43 -0.71 -6.19
N PRO A 259 -16.39 -1.49 -6.43
CA PRO A 259 -16.48 -2.69 -7.28
C PRO A 259 -17.38 -3.76 -6.69
N GLY A 260 -17.52 -3.83 -5.36
CA GLY A 260 -18.47 -4.72 -4.71
C GLY A 260 -19.92 -4.45 -5.11
N ASP A 261 -20.33 -3.17 -5.10
CA ASP A 261 -21.66 -2.76 -5.55
C ASP A 261 -21.83 -2.97 -7.07
N ALA A 262 -20.79 -2.70 -7.87
CA ALA A 262 -20.83 -2.87 -9.30
C ALA A 262 -21.00 -4.34 -9.73
N ILE A 263 -20.26 -5.27 -9.12
CA ILE A 263 -20.38 -6.71 -9.37
C ILE A 263 -21.77 -7.20 -8.95
N LYS A 264 -22.26 -6.78 -7.79
CA LYS A 264 -23.59 -7.11 -7.29
C LYS A 264 -24.69 -6.67 -8.28
N GLU A 265 -24.62 -5.43 -8.75
CA GLU A 265 -25.61 -4.88 -9.68
C GLU A 265 -25.64 -5.66 -10.99
N VAL A 266 -24.48 -6.01 -11.58
CA VAL A 266 -24.40 -6.85 -12.79
C VAL A 266 -25.01 -8.23 -12.54
N ILE A 267 -24.76 -8.85 -11.39
CA ILE A 267 -25.36 -10.14 -11.03
C ILE A 267 -26.88 -10.03 -10.92
N ASP A 268 -27.39 -9.01 -10.24
CA ASP A 268 -28.83 -8.77 -10.03
C ASP A 268 -29.53 -8.45 -11.36
N GLU A 269 -28.96 -7.57 -12.24
CA GLU A 269 -29.45 -7.31 -13.60
C GLU A 269 -29.59 -8.58 -14.46
N ASN A 270 -28.72 -9.57 -14.22
CA ASN A 270 -28.74 -10.85 -14.94
C ASN A 270 -29.48 -11.96 -14.17
N ASN A 271 -30.22 -11.63 -13.09
CA ASN A 271 -30.94 -12.59 -12.24
C ASN A 271 -30.07 -13.76 -11.76
N GLY A 272 -28.78 -13.50 -11.47
CA GLY A 272 -27.82 -14.52 -11.07
C GLY A 272 -27.29 -15.40 -12.21
N ASN A 273 -27.71 -15.17 -13.45
CA ASN A 273 -27.25 -15.96 -14.59
C ASN A 273 -25.87 -15.49 -15.09
N VAL A 274 -24.85 -15.70 -14.25
CA VAL A 274 -23.43 -15.43 -14.47
C VAL A 274 -22.66 -16.72 -14.18
N ALA A 275 -21.90 -17.21 -15.14
CA ALA A 275 -21.20 -18.49 -15.02
C ALA A 275 -19.96 -18.40 -14.09
N THR A 276 -19.27 -17.25 -14.09
CA THR A 276 -18.12 -17.01 -13.22
C THR A 276 -17.79 -15.52 -13.12
N VAL A 277 -17.11 -15.15 -12.03
CA VAL A 277 -16.46 -13.85 -11.86
C VAL A 277 -14.95 -14.07 -11.88
N VAL A 278 -14.23 -13.26 -12.67
CA VAL A 278 -12.76 -13.19 -12.67
C VAL A 278 -12.35 -11.81 -12.20
N MET A 279 -11.64 -11.76 -11.09
CA MET A 279 -11.12 -10.52 -10.52
C MET A 279 -9.64 -10.38 -10.82
N ILE A 280 -9.22 -9.18 -11.21
CA ILE A 280 -7.84 -8.85 -11.55
C ILE A 280 -7.40 -7.75 -10.62
N ASP A 281 -6.34 -7.98 -9.84
CA ASP A 281 -5.82 -7.00 -8.88
C ASP A 281 -4.29 -7.11 -8.78
N ALA A 282 -3.66 -6.06 -8.30
CA ALA A 282 -2.29 -6.09 -7.85
C ALA A 282 -2.18 -6.83 -6.51
N ALA A 283 -1.11 -7.56 -6.29
CA ALA A 283 -0.88 -8.24 -5.03
C ALA A 283 0.60 -8.21 -4.64
N LEU A 284 0.86 -8.20 -3.34
CA LEU A 284 2.21 -8.17 -2.81
C LEU A 284 3.01 -9.41 -3.26
N LYS A 285 4.15 -9.18 -3.92
CA LYS A 285 5.11 -10.23 -4.23
C LYS A 285 5.91 -10.63 -2.98
N LEU A 286 6.33 -11.88 -2.94
CA LEU A 286 7.33 -12.35 -1.98
C LEU A 286 8.75 -12.01 -2.45
N GLU A 287 9.70 -12.01 -1.52
CA GLU A 287 11.11 -11.92 -1.90
C GLU A 287 11.50 -13.15 -2.76
N GLY A 288 12.13 -12.90 -3.90
CA GLY A 288 12.47 -13.93 -4.88
C GLY A 288 11.45 -14.16 -5.98
N GLU A 289 10.25 -13.53 -5.92
CA GLU A 289 9.30 -13.47 -7.03
C GLU A 289 9.59 -12.26 -7.92
N GLU A 290 9.27 -12.37 -9.21
CA GLU A 290 9.53 -11.31 -10.17
C GLU A 290 8.41 -10.25 -10.15
N LEU A 291 8.78 -8.99 -10.43
CA LEU A 291 7.82 -7.91 -10.61
C LEU A 291 7.01 -8.13 -11.89
N GLY A 292 5.68 -8.02 -11.80
CA GLY A 292 4.79 -8.29 -12.92
C GLY A 292 4.50 -9.79 -13.16
N GLU A 293 5.01 -10.68 -12.31
CA GLU A 293 4.65 -12.10 -12.36
C GLU A 293 3.13 -12.27 -12.14
N VAL A 294 2.51 -13.12 -12.96
CA VAL A 294 1.06 -13.35 -12.94
C VAL A 294 0.76 -14.68 -12.27
N ALA A 295 -0.14 -14.66 -11.28
CA ALA A 295 -0.61 -15.87 -10.61
C ALA A 295 -2.14 -15.94 -10.65
N GLU A 296 -2.66 -17.18 -10.61
CA GLU A 296 -4.09 -17.50 -10.58
C GLU A 296 -4.45 -18.09 -9.22
N GLY A 297 -5.65 -17.77 -8.76
CA GLY A 297 -6.18 -18.27 -7.49
C GLY A 297 -7.70 -18.24 -7.42
N VAL A 298 -8.24 -18.43 -6.23
CA VAL A 298 -9.66 -18.40 -5.94
C VAL A 298 -9.93 -17.41 -4.82
N GLY A 299 -10.99 -16.62 -4.96
CA GLY A 299 -11.41 -15.64 -3.96
C GLY A 299 -11.54 -14.23 -4.53
N ALA A 300 -12.10 -13.32 -3.75
CA ALA A 300 -12.25 -11.94 -4.13
C ALA A 300 -10.89 -11.21 -4.01
N ALA A 301 -10.21 -11.04 -5.14
CA ALA A 301 -8.98 -10.27 -5.22
C ALA A 301 -9.30 -8.78 -5.16
N ILE A 302 -9.29 -8.24 -3.96
CA ILE A 302 -9.51 -6.82 -3.68
C ILE A 302 -8.88 -6.46 -2.33
N GLY A 303 -8.15 -5.37 -2.30
CA GLY A 303 -7.60 -4.80 -1.09
C GLY A 303 -8.61 -3.99 -0.29
N GLY A 304 -8.11 -3.25 0.72
CA GLY A 304 -8.90 -2.32 1.51
C GLY A 304 -9.51 -2.93 2.79
N PRO A 305 -10.49 -2.23 3.42
CA PRO A 305 -11.01 -2.59 4.74
C PRO A 305 -11.99 -3.78 4.76
N GLY A 306 -12.20 -4.46 3.63
CA GLY A 306 -12.99 -5.68 3.53
C GLY A 306 -14.49 -5.49 3.26
N VAL A 307 -14.99 -4.26 3.10
CA VAL A 307 -16.42 -3.99 2.81
C VAL A 307 -16.81 -4.50 1.43
N ASP A 308 -16.04 -4.13 0.39
CA ASP A 308 -16.30 -4.59 -0.98
C ASP A 308 -16.10 -6.10 -1.10
N GLN A 309 -15.06 -6.65 -0.47
CA GLN A 309 -14.84 -8.10 -0.43
C GLN A 309 -16.07 -8.84 0.12
N TYR A 310 -16.60 -8.40 1.26
CA TYR A 310 -17.80 -8.98 1.87
C TYR A 310 -19.00 -8.93 0.92
N LYS A 311 -19.27 -7.79 0.28
CA LYS A 311 -20.39 -7.62 -0.65
C LYS A 311 -20.30 -8.53 -1.86
N ILE A 312 -19.08 -8.69 -2.41
CA ILE A 312 -18.81 -9.61 -3.51
C ILE A 312 -19.13 -11.04 -3.08
N GLU A 313 -18.52 -11.49 -1.98
CA GLU A 313 -18.70 -12.85 -1.45
C GLU A 313 -20.17 -13.16 -1.12
N GLU A 314 -20.89 -12.23 -0.46
CA GLU A 314 -22.32 -12.38 -0.16
C GLU A 314 -23.16 -12.55 -1.43
N SER A 315 -22.89 -11.72 -2.47
CA SER A 315 -23.61 -11.79 -3.73
C SER A 315 -23.37 -13.10 -4.48
N LEU A 316 -22.12 -13.58 -4.47
CA LEU A 316 -21.72 -14.82 -5.14
C LEU A 316 -22.31 -16.05 -4.46
N VAL A 317 -22.29 -16.09 -3.12
CA VAL A 317 -22.85 -17.20 -2.33
C VAL A 317 -24.34 -17.37 -2.59
N LYS A 318 -25.10 -16.28 -2.69
CA LYS A 318 -26.54 -16.27 -2.96
C LYS A 318 -26.90 -17.06 -4.24
N TYR A 319 -26.09 -16.96 -5.28
CA TYR A 319 -26.32 -17.55 -6.58
C TYR A 319 -25.37 -18.71 -6.92
N HIS A 320 -24.52 -19.12 -5.98
CA HIS A 320 -23.48 -20.15 -6.16
C HIS A 320 -22.54 -19.88 -7.34
N ILE A 321 -22.20 -18.61 -7.58
CA ILE A 321 -21.32 -18.20 -8.69
C ILE A 321 -19.85 -18.41 -8.29
N PRO A 322 -19.06 -19.15 -9.09
CA PRO A 322 -17.63 -19.30 -8.85
C PRO A 322 -16.86 -17.97 -9.02
N ILE A 323 -15.83 -17.80 -8.20
CA ILE A 323 -14.94 -16.64 -8.29
C ILE A 323 -13.49 -17.08 -8.46
N ASN A 324 -12.82 -16.49 -9.45
CA ASN A 324 -11.42 -16.69 -9.75
C ASN A 324 -10.68 -15.37 -9.60
N ALA A 325 -9.43 -15.45 -9.19
CA ALA A 325 -8.53 -14.32 -9.04
C ALA A 325 -7.34 -14.45 -10.00
N VAL A 326 -6.99 -13.39 -10.68
CA VAL A 326 -5.73 -13.27 -11.42
C VAL A 326 -4.98 -12.09 -10.83
N ILE A 327 -3.82 -12.34 -10.24
CA ILE A 327 -3.05 -11.29 -9.55
C ILE A 327 -1.76 -10.97 -10.29
N ILE A 328 -1.39 -9.69 -10.24
CA ILE A 328 -0.14 -9.16 -10.76
C ILE A 328 0.73 -8.86 -9.54
N LYS A 329 1.88 -9.53 -9.44
CA LYS A 329 2.76 -9.42 -8.29
C LYS A 329 3.60 -8.15 -8.36
N GLU A 330 3.53 -7.35 -7.30
CA GLU A 330 4.30 -6.11 -7.16
C GLU A 330 4.74 -5.86 -5.71
N ASP A 331 5.71 -4.99 -5.55
CA ASP A 331 6.14 -4.53 -4.22
C ASP A 331 5.22 -3.40 -3.72
N VAL A 332 5.07 -3.24 -2.41
CA VAL A 332 4.32 -2.13 -1.81
C VAL A 332 4.78 -0.77 -2.36
N GLY A 333 6.09 -0.63 -2.61
CA GLY A 333 6.64 0.59 -3.19
C GLY A 333 6.22 0.79 -4.64
N ASP A 334 6.12 -0.28 -5.43
CA ASP A 334 5.73 -0.21 -6.84
C ASP A 334 4.23 0.10 -6.97
N ALA A 335 3.39 -0.39 -6.06
CA ALA A 335 1.95 -0.15 -6.06
C ALA A 335 1.58 1.35 -6.08
N VAL A 336 2.27 2.16 -5.28
CA VAL A 336 2.01 3.60 -5.18
C VAL A 336 2.94 4.47 -6.04
N SER A 337 3.95 3.89 -6.68
CA SER A 337 4.88 4.59 -7.57
C SER A 337 4.35 4.66 -9.02
N PRO A 338 4.89 5.55 -9.88
CA PRO A 338 4.59 5.54 -11.30
C PRO A 338 4.71 4.14 -11.89
N LEU A 339 3.71 3.76 -12.71
CA LEU A 339 3.60 2.42 -13.31
C LEU A 339 4.91 2.01 -13.98
N ARG A 340 5.49 0.92 -13.50
CA ARG A 340 6.73 0.39 -14.05
C ARG A 340 6.47 -0.40 -15.33
N LYS A 341 7.49 -0.42 -16.20
CA LYS A 341 7.41 -1.11 -17.49
C LYS A 341 7.11 -2.60 -17.32
N GLU A 342 7.71 -3.25 -16.34
CA GLU A 342 7.53 -4.68 -16.06
C GLU A 342 6.05 -5.01 -15.76
N ILE A 343 5.36 -4.15 -15.00
CA ILE A 343 3.94 -4.29 -14.71
C ILE A 343 3.10 -4.01 -15.97
N PHE A 344 3.44 -2.96 -16.72
CA PHE A 344 2.78 -2.65 -17.96
C PHE A 344 2.90 -3.79 -19.00
N ASP A 345 4.10 -4.34 -19.15
CA ASP A 345 4.38 -5.44 -20.09
C ASP A 345 3.65 -6.75 -19.68
N SER A 346 3.31 -6.93 -18.38
CA SER A 346 2.56 -8.10 -17.90
C SER A 346 1.08 -8.09 -18.31
N VAL A 347 0.51 -6.96 -18.70
CA VAL A 347 -0.92 -6.81 -19.04
C VAL A 347 -1.39 -7.84 -20.08
N GLU A 348 -0.60 -8.11 -21.13
CA GLU A 348 -0.94 -9.11 -22.13
C GLU A 348 -0.97 -10.53 -21.56
N ASN A 349 -0.02 -10.85 -20.67
CA ASN A 349 0.02 -12.14 -20.00
C ASN A 349 -1.19 -12.31 -19.06
N VAL A 350 -1.64 -11.22 -18.43
CA VAL A 350 -2.86 -11.23 -17.60
C VAL A 350 -4.10 -11.48 -18.45
N ILE A 351 -4.25 -10.80 -19.60
CA ILE A 351 -5.36 -11.01 -20.53
C ILE A 351 -5.39 -12.46 -20.99
N GLU A 352 -4.23 -13.03 -21.34
CA GLU A 352 -4.14 -14.43 -21.74
C GLU A 352 -4.52 -15.38 -20.59
N ARG A 353 -4.11 -15.09 -19.36
CA ARG A 353 -4.51 -15.87 -18.19
C ARG A 353 -6.02 -15.78 -17.95
N VAL A 354 -6.61 -14.60 -18.04
CA VAL A 354 -8.07 -14.41 -17.94
C VAL A 354 -8.80 -15.18 -19.02
N ARG A 355 -8.27 -15.18 -20.26
CA ARG A 355 -8.82 -15.97 -21.37
C ARG A 355 -8.82 -17.46 -21.04
N GLN A 356 -7.72 -18.00 -20.55
CA GLN A 356 -7.61 -19.42 -20.15
C GLN A 356 -8.63 -19.77 -19.06
N VAL A 357 -8.73 -18.96 -18.00
CA VAL A 357 -9.70 -19.16 -16.92
C VAL A 357 -11.14 -19.19 -17.46
N VAL A 358 -11.50 -18.25 -18.34
CA VAL A 358 -12.84 -18.19 -18.91
C VAL A 358 -13.12 -19.40 -19.80
N LEU A 359 -12.18 -19.79 -20.66
CA LEU A 359 -12.36 -20.96 -21.56
C LEU A 359 -12.48 -22.28 -20.77
N GLU A 360 -11.70 -22.46 -19.70
CA GLU A 360 -11.70 -23.68 -18.90
C GLU A 360 -12.93 -23.82 -17.99
N ARG A 361 -13.47 -22.68 -17.52
CA ARG A 361 -14.51 -22.66 -16.48
C ARG A 361 -15.92 -22.40 -17.01
N THR A 362 -16.06 -22.03 -18.29
CA THR A 362 -17.35 -21.64 -18.88
C THR A 362 -17.55 -22.24 -20.26
N LYS A 363 -18.80 -22.17 -20.76
CA LYS A 363 -19.19 -22.65 -22.09
C LYS A 363 -19.47 -21.45 -23.02
N GLU A 364 -19.45 -21.71 -24.32
CA GLU A 364 -19.87 -20.74 -25.32
C GLU A 364 -21.31 -20.28 -25.05
N GLY A 365 -21.55 -18.96 -25.18
CA GLY A 365 -22.82 -18.33 -24.86
C GLY A 365 -23.02 -17.95 -23.39
N ASP A 366 -22.15 -18.38 -22.47
CA ASP A 366 -22.23 -18.01 -21.06
C ASP A 366 -21.96 -16.52 -20.84
N LYS A 367 -22.47 -16.00 -19.73
CA LYS A 367 -22.18 -14.65 -19.22
C LYS A 367 -21.10 -14.73 -18.16
N VAL A 368 -20.10 -13.82 -18.24
CA VAL A 368 -19.00 -13.75 -17.28
C VAL A 368 -18.80 -12.31 -16.82
N ILE A 369 -18.31 -12.12 -15.60
CA ILE A 369 -17.87 -10.82 -15.10
C ILE A 369 -16.35 -10.83 -15.05
N ILE A 370 -15.71 -9.78 -15.60
CA ILE A 370 -14.28 -9.53 -15.48
C ILE A 370 -14.11 -8.19 -14.78
N ALA A 371 -13.60 -8.19 -13.55
CA ALA A 371 -13.45 -6.99 -12.75
C ALA A 371 -11.97 -6.63 -12.57
N GLY A 372 -11.55 -5.51 -13.15
CA GLY A 372 -10.22 -4.95 -12.94
C GLY A 372 -10.22 -3.97 -11.77
N ILE A 373 -9.52 -4.35 -10.71
CA ILE A 373 -9.43 -3.62 -9.45
C ILE A 373 -8.19 -2.73 -9.45
N GLY A 374 -8.21 -1.67 -8.68
CA GLY A 374 -7.11 -0.75 -8.46
C GLY A 374 -7.42 0.70 -8.83
N ASN A 375 -6.47 1.58 -8.54
CA ASN A 375 -6.61 3.02 -8.73
C ASN A 375 -6.52 3.40 -10.23
N THR A 376 -7.51 4.15 -10.73
CA THR A 376 -7.61 4.51 -12.16
C THR A 376 -6.90 5.80 -12.54
N ILE A 377 -6.03 6.33 -11.70
CA ILE A 377 -5.27 7.54 -12.05
C ILE A 377 -4.49 7.35 -13.36
N GLY A 378 -4.72 8.25 -14.32
CA GLY A 378 -4.13 8.17 -15.65
C GLY A 378 -4.65 7.04 -16.55
N ILE A 379 -5.65 6.27 -16.11
CA ILE A 379 -6.23 5.15 -16.86
C ILE A 379 -7.66 5.52 -17.27
N GLY A 380 -7.86 5.77 -18.56
CA GLY A 380 -9.17 6.08 -19.15
C GLY A 380 -10.15 4.89 -19.21
N GLN A 381 -11.27 5.14 -19.91
CA GLN A 381 -12.27 4.11 -20.21
C GLN A 381 -11.87 3.37 -21.49
#